data_f474fc6ac2c6a2d0ec6c3cf7b004c631
#
_entry.id   f474fc6ac2c6a2d0ec6c3cf7b004c631
#
_cell.length_a   1.000
_cell.length_b   1.000
_cell.length_c   1.000
_cell.angle_alpha   90.00
_cell.angle_beta   90.00
_cell.angle_gamma   90.00
#
_symmetry.space_group_name_H-M   'P 1'
#
loop_
_entity.id
_entity.type
_entity.pdbx_description
1 polymer ?
#
loop_
_entity_poly.entity_id
_entity_poly.type
_entity_poly.pdbx_seq_one_letter_code
_entity_poly.pdbx_strand_id
1 'polypeptide(L)'
;MRLLKIFIMTALTVMMFGAQNTAFAVMPEISAGEMYFDVFKGCYVLKGNVNVGVNNHGFKATVTADEAQVSVIKQKCWAAGNVKLTQENIIFSCNRAYMQWQNKTAAVTGSVKFANKKSVAITSDTAVFNWQDKIVDFYGTVTIKAGKKVSLADGVKLDGKEYQHIQYNVEEDKILALDKTFDAPEVNIPSVDD
;
A
#
# COMPACT_ATOMS: atom_id res chain seq x y z
N MET A 1 16.54 26.43 2.95
CA MET A 1 15.79 25.57 1.99
C MET A 1 16.45 24.21 1.69
N ARG A 2 17.79 24.08 1.60
CA ARG A 2 18.44 22.77 1.35
C ARG A 2 18.35 21.78 2.53
N LEU A 3 18.48 22.23 3.76
CA LEU A 3 18.40 21.41 4.98
C LEU A 3 16.99 20.81 5.20
N LEU A 4 15.94 21.54 4.85
CA LEU A 4 14.56 21.06 5.00
C LEU A 4 14.24 19.90 4.04
N LYS A 5 14.79 19.92 2.81
CA LYS A 5 14.65 18.82 1.85
C LYS A 5 15.33 17.53 2.34
N ILE A 6 16.46 17.65 3.03
CA ILE A 6 17.20 16.50 3.57
C ILE A 6 16.40 15.79 4.67
N PHE A 7 15.70 16.54 5.54
CA PHE A 7 14.92 15.97 6.64
C PHE A 7 13.66 15.22 6.17
N ILE A 8 12.96 15.74 5.16
CA ILE A 8 11.78 15.09 4.54
C ILE A 8 12.19 13.77 3.90
N MET A 9 13.34 13.74 3.26
CA MET A 9 13.85 12.59 2.54
C MET A 9 14.22 11.42 3.46
N THR A 10 14.80 11.68 4.62
CA THR A 10 15.18 10.63 5.58
C THR A 10 13.97 9.94 6.20
N ALA A 11 12.89 10.68 6.42
CA ALA A 11 11.67 10.14 7.02
C ALA A 11 10.91 9.17 6.10
N LEU A 12 10.83 9.47 4.80
CA LEU A 12 10.15 8.61 3.84
C LEU A 12 10.94 7.34 3.52
N THR A 13 12.26 7.38 3.62
CA THR A 13 13.14 6.23 3.34
C THR A 13 13.04 5.15 4.40
N VAL A 14 12.88 5.52 5.67
CA VAL A 14 12.64 4.59 6.78
C VAL A 14 11.29 3.89 6.62
N MET A 15 10.38 4.48 5.88
CA MET A 15 9.00 4.07 5.74
C MET A 15 8.78 2.87 4.84
N MET A 16 9.54 2.74 3.77
CA MET A 16 9.32 1.70 2.76
C MET A 16 10.12 0.43 3.00
N PHE A 17 11.11 0.47 3.90
CA PHE A 17 12.02 -0.65 4.10
C PHE A 17 12.19 -0.94 5.58
N GLY A 18 11.40 -1.89 6.09
CA GLY A 18 11.62 -2.47 7.41
C GLY A 18 13.07 -2.92 7.56
N ALA A 19 13.72 -2.42 8.59
CA ALA A 19 15.12 -2.61 8.91
C ALA A 19 15.61 -4.05 8.70
N GLN A 20 16.40 -4.22 7.67
CA GLN A 20 17.46 -5.21 7.62
C GLN A 20 18.77 -4.42 7.49
N ASN A 21 19.63 -4.62 8.46
CA ASN A 21 20.91 -3.99 8.67
C ASN A 21 21.67 -3.60 7.41
N THR A 22 22.27 -2.41 7.51
CA THR A 22 23.36 -1.82 6.74
C THR A 22 23.03 -0.79 5.66
N ALA A 23 23.32 0.45 6.07
CA ALA A 23 24.02 1.50 5.31
C ALA A 23 23.57 1.84 3.89
N PHE A 24 23.25 3.09 3.73
CA PHE A 24 22.88 3.85 2.55
C PHE A 24 21.41 3.75 2.18
N ALA A 25 20.57 4.41 2.98
CA ALA A 25 19.20 4.72 2.57
C ALA A 25 19.26 5.58 1.29
N VAL A 26 18.94 4.97 0.15
CA VAL A 26 18.72 5.73 -1.07
C VAL A 26 17.53 6.63 -0.85
N MET A 27 17.74 7.92 -0.99
CA MET A 27 16.69 8.91 -0.80
C MET A 27 15.61 8.74 -1.87
N PRO A 28 14.32 8.59 -1.51
CA PRO A 28 13.24 8.55 -2.50
C PRO A 28 13.17 9.86 -3.27
N GLU A 29 12.87 9.78 -4.55
CA GLU A 29 12.53 10.93 -5.35
C GLU A 29 11.10 11.34 -5.02
N ILE A 30 10.90 12.53 -4.45
CA ILE A 30 9.59 13.06 -4.12
C ILE A 30 9.32 14.28 -4.98
N SER A 31 8.20 14.28 -5.68
CA SER A 31 7.66 15.44 -6.36
C SER A 31 6.18 15.62 -6.04
N ALA A 32 5.77 16.87 -5.92
CA ALA A 32 4.39 17.29 -5.76
C ALA A 32 4.27 18.73 -6.28
N GLY A 33 3.07 19.16 -6.66
CA GLY A 33 2.82 20.54 -7.04
C GLY A 33 3.09 21.50 -5.88
N GLU A 34 2.68 21.11 -4.68
CA GLU A 34 2.89 21.85 -3.43
C GLU A 34 3.39 20.91 -2.35
N MET A 35 4.36 21.37 -1.54
CA MET A 35 4.91 20.63 -0.40
C MET A 35 5.27 21.58 0.73
N TYR A 36 4.68 21.39 1.90
CA TYR A 36 4.97 22.19 3.10
C TYR A 36 4.86 21.35 4.38
N PHE A 37 5.39 21.89 5.48
CA PHE A 37 5.23 21.28 6.80
C PHE A 37 4.14 22.01 7.57
N ASP A 38 3.10 21.28 7.96
CA ASP A 38 2.05 21.77 8.85
C ASP A 38 2.49 21.59 10.31
N VAL A 39 2.84 22.69 10.96
CA VAL A 39 3.35 22.70 12.35
C VAL A 39 2.27 22.29 13.36
N PHE A 40 0.99 22.57 13.08
CA PHE A 40 -0.10 22.25 13.98
C PHE A 40 -0.43 20.76 13.97
N LYS A 41 -0.37 20.13 12.80
CA LYS A 41 -0.59 18.70 12.62
C LYS A 41 0.69 17.87 12.82
N GLY A 42 1.85 18.49 12.83
CA GLY A 42 3.14 17.81 12.91
C GLY A 42 3.40 16.86 11.73
N CYS A 43 3.00 17.26 10.53
CA CYS A 43 3.12 16.45 9.34
C CYS A 43 3.54 17.25 8.11
N TYR A 44 4.12 16.54 7.16
CA TYR A 44 4.35 17.06 5.81
C TYR A 44 3.09 16.85 4.97
N VAL A 45 2.69 17.89 4.25
CA VAL A 45 1.55 17.89 3.33
C VAL A 45 2.09 18.00 1.91
N LEU A 46 1.63 17.10 1.06
CA LEU A 46 1.97 17.01 -0.36
C LEU A 46 0.66 17.11 -1.15
N LYS A 47 0.57 18.02 -2.10
CA LYS A 47 -0.63 18.24 -2.91
C LYS A 47 -0.30 18.36 -4.40
N GLY A 48 -1.20 17.84 -5.21
CA GLY A 48 -1.14 17.92 -6.66
C GLY A 48 -0.04 17.05 -7.26
N ASN A 49 -0.44 15.99 -7.96
CA ASN A 49 0.47 15.08 -8.67
C ASN A 49 1.60 14.55 -7.80
N VAL A 50 1.26 14.08 -6.61
CA VAL A 50 2.23 13.47 -5.70
C VAL A 50 2.85 12.25 -6.37
N ASN A 51 4.17 12.22 -6.41
CA ASN A 51 4.94 11.09 -6.93
C ASN A 51 6.11 10.82 -5.98
N VAL A 52 6.18 9.58 -5.51
CA VAL A 52 7.26 9.10 -4.64
C VAL A 52 7.88 7.88 -5.29
N GLY A 53 9.11 8.04 -5.76
CA GLY A 53 9.88 6.99 -6.42
C GLY A 53 11.00 6.47 -5.52
N VAL A 54 11.15 5.16 -5.44
CA VAL A 54 12.29 4.50 -4.80
C VAL A 54 12.99 3.62 -5.82
N ASN A 55 14.29 3.82 -5.97
CA ASN A 55 15.12 2.99 -6.84
C ASN A 55 16.39 2.62 -6.09
N ASN A 56 16.47 1.40 -5.58
CA ASN A 56 17.60 0.94 -4.78
C ASN A 56 17.98 -0.51 -5.13
N HIS A 57 19.24 -0.74 -5.53
CA HIS A 57 19.85 -2.07 -5.75
C HIS A 57 18.94 -3.11 -6.42
N GLY A 58 18.24 -2.70 -7.49
CA GLY A 58 17.32 -3.57 -8.22
C GLY A 58 15.87 -3.56 -7.71
N PHE A 59 15.57 -2.89 -6.60
CA PHE A 59 14.21 -2.64 -6.15
C PHE A 59 13.71 -1.30 -6.72
N LYS A 60 12.61 -1.33 -7.43
CA LYS A 60 11.97 -0.13 -7.98
C LYS A 60 10.49 -0.12 -7.63
N ALA A 61 10.07 0.91 -6.90
CA ALA A 61 8.66 1.15 -6.59
C ALA A 61 8.31 2.63 -6.81
N THR A 62 7.08 2.87 -7.22
CA THR A 62 6.55 4.23 -7.39
C THR A 62 5.16 4.29 -6.79
N VAL A 63 4.91 5.31 -5.98
CA VAL A 63 3.58 5.64 -5.44
C VAL A 63 3.15 6.98 -6.00
N THR A 64 1.95 7.04 -6.55
CA THR A 64 1.33 8.29 -6.99
C THR A 64 0.00 8.51 -6.29
N ALA A 65 -0.37 9.78 -6.05
CA ALA A 65 -1.64 10.19 -5.46
C ALA A 65 -1.94 11.65 -5.84
N ASP A 66 -3.17 12.10 -5.60
CA ASP A 66 -3.49 13.53 -5.75
C ASP A 66 -2.97 14.32 -4.55
N GLU A 67 -3.05 13.73 -3.34
CA GLU A 67 -2.52 14.31 -2.11
C GLU A 67 -1.97 13.22 -1.16
N ALA A 68 -1.05 13.63 -0.29
CA ALA A 68 -0.54 12.78 0.79
C ALA A 68 -0.15 13.61 2.02
N GLN A 69 -0.24 12.98 3.18
CA GLN A 69 0.28 13.54 4.43
C GLN A 69 1.17 12.52 5.12
N VAL A 70 2.28 12.98 5.66
CA VAL A 70 3.29 12.14 6.30
C VAL A 70 3.62 12.70 7.68
N SER A 71 3.23 11.99 8.73
CA SER A 71 3.64 12.29 10.10
C SER A 71 4.79 11.40 10.52
N VAL A 72 5.97 12.00 10.63
CA VAL A 72 7.19 11.31 11.07
C VAL A 72 7.08 10.91 12.54
N ILE A 73 6.54 11.80 13.36
CA ILE A 73 6.41 11.58 14.81
C ILE A 73 5.43 10.45 15.11
N LYS A 74 4.26 10.49 14.45
CA LYS A 74 3.23 9.46 14.61
C LYS A 74 3.52 8.20 13.78
N GLN A 75 4.56 8.21 12.94
CA GLN A 75 4.93 7.13 12.03
C GLN A 75 3.75 6.64 11.16
N LYS A 76 3.08 7.58 10.53
CA LYS A 76 1.86 7.36 9.75
C LYS A 76 1.91 8.12 8.44
N CYS A 77 1.25 7.57 7.43
CA CYS A 77 1.08 8.24 6.14
C CYS A 77 -0.36 8.06 5.64
N TRP A 78 -0.92 9.10 5.10
CA TRP A 78 -2.19 9.10 4.37
C TRP A 78 -1.92 9.47 2.92
N ALA A 79 -2.67 8.85 2.02
CA ALA A 79 -2.71 9.24 0.62
C ALA A 79 -4.16 9.18 0.13
N ALA A 80 -4.56 10.13 -0.68
CA ALA A 80 -5.91 10.22 -1.22
C ALA A 80 -5.90 10.68 -2.67
N GLY A 81 -6.95 10.26 -3.39
CA GLY A 81 -7.16 10.56 -4.80
C GLY A 81 -6.20 9.81 -5.72
N ASN A 82 -6.76 8.95 -6.57
CA ASN A 82 -5.99 8.21 -7.60
C ASN A 82 -4.72 7.53 -7.09
N VAL A 83 -4.79 6.98 -5.86
CA VAL A 83 -3.63 6.31 -5.23
C VAL A 83 -3.24 5.10 -6.05
N LYS A 84 -1.97 5.04 -6.45
CA LYS A 84 -1.43 3.90 -7.21
C LYS A 84 -0.02 3.58 -6.75
N LEU A 85 0.20 2.32 -6.40
CA LEU A 85 1.52 1.72 -6.19
C LEU A 85 1.89 0.88 -7.40
N THR A 86 3.09 1.05 -7.91
CA THR A 86 3.67 0.19 -8.96
C THR A 86 5.01 -0.34 -8.47
N GLN A 87 5.17 -1.65 -8.45
CA GLN A 87 6.41 -2.32 -8.10
C GLN A 87 6.60 -3.53 -9.00
N GLU A 88 7.55 -3.46 -9.94
CA GLU A 88 7.80 -4.53 -10.91
C GLU A 88 6.52 -5.01 -11.63
N ASN A 89 6.03 -6.19 -11.26
CA ASN A 89 4.82 -6.81 -11.82
C ASN A 89 3.55 -6.50 -11.01
N ILE A 90 3.71 -5.89 -9.83
CA ILE A 90 2.60 -5.59 -8.93
C ILE A 90 2.10 -4.17 -9.21
N ILE A 91 0.79 -4.06 -9.40
CA ILE A 91 0.08 -2.79 -9.46
C ILE A 91 -1.03 -2.86 -8.43
N PHE A 92 -1.08 -1.84 -7.60
CA PHE A 92 -2.13 -1.65 -6.61
C PHE A 92 -2.74 -0.27 -6.78
N SER A 93 -4.05 -0.14 -6.81
CA SER A 93 -4.72 1.16 -6.88
C SER A 93 -5.96 1.22 -6.00
N CYS A 94 -6.26 2.39 -5.45
CA CYS A 94 -7.38 2.65 -4.57
C CYS A 94 -7.68 4.16 -4.52
N ASN A 95 -8.74 4.54 -3.81
CA ASN A 95 -9.06 5.96 -3.62
C ASN A 95 -8.33 6.55 -2.42
N ARG A 96 -8.17 5.78 -1.34
CA ARG A 96 -7.47 6.22 -0.12
C ARG A 96 -6.60 5.09 0.44
N ALA A 97 -5.45 5.48 1.01
CA ALA A 97 -4.52 4.59 1.68
C ALA A 97 -4.07 5.20 3.02
N TYR A 98 -3.91 4.35 4.02
CA TYR A 98 -3.38 4.69 5.32
C TYR A 98 -2.35 3.66 5.74
N MET A 99 -1.18 4.12 6.12
CA MET A 99 -0.04 3.27 6.48
C MET A 99 0.42 3.56 7.89
N GLN A 100 0.69 2.52 8.67
CA GLN A 100 1.25 2.57 10.00
C GLN A 100 2.53 1.73 10.06
N TRP A 101 3.67 2.39 10.28
CA TRP A 101 4.97 1.69 10.30
C TRP A 101 5.17 0.82 11.52
N GLN A 102 4.72 1.27 12.67
CA GLN A 102 4.83 0.48 13.90
C GLN A 102 4.14 -0.87 13.77
N ASN A 103 2.97 -0.88 13.15
CA ASN A 103 2.15 -2.08 12.98
C ASN A 103 2.52 -2.86 11.72
N LYS A 104 3.39 -2.29 10.86
CA LYS A 104 3.77 -2.86 9.57
C LYS A 104 2.56 -3.16 8.67
N THR A 105 1.54 -2.30 8.74
CA THR A 105 0.29 -2.47 8.01
C THR A 105 -0.04 -1.26 7.15
N ALA A 106 -0.70 -1.53 6.02
CA ALA A 106 -1.36 -0.52 5.22
C ALA A 106 -2.82 -0.94 5.00
N ALA A 107 -3.74 -0.03 5.25
CA ALA A 107 -5.14 -0.17 4.95
C ALA A 107 -5.51 0.71 3.76
N VAL A 108 -6.33 0.20 2.86
CA VAL A 108 -6.75 0.90 1.65
C VAL A 108 -8.24 0.73 1.41
N THR A 109 -8.87 1.72 0.82
CA THR A 109 -10.32 1.69 0.57
C THR A 109 -10.68 2.44 -0.71
N GLY A 110 -11.83 2.06 -1.25
CA GLY A 110 -12.46 2.66 -2.42
C GLY A 110 -11.88 2.17 -3.74
N SER A 111 -12.67 1.35 -4.43
CA SER A 111 -12.33 0.79 -5.76
C SER A 111 -10.95 0.14 -5.81
N VAL A 112 -10.66 -0.68 -4.81
CA VAL A 112 -9.37 -1.37 -4.69
C VAL A 112 -9.17 -2.32 -5.86
N LYS A 113 -8.01 -2.18 -6.53
CA LYS A 113 -7.58 -3.07 -7.62
C LYS A 113 -6.15 -3.47 -7.36
N PHE A 114 -5.93 -4.77 -7.28
CA PHE A 114 -4.62 -5.38 -7.18
C PHE A 114 -4.37 -6.24 -8.41
N ALA A 115 -3.19 -6.15 -8.97
CA ALA A 115 -2.76 -7.04 -10.04
C ALA A 115 -1.29 -7.43 -9.86
N ASN A 116 -1.04 -8.73 -9.89
CA ASN A 116 0.25 -9.27 -10.25
C ASN A 116 0.15 -9.68 -11.73
N LYS A 117 0.85 -8.97 -12.63
CA LYS A 117 0.73 -9.16 -14.08
C LYS A 117 0.98 -10.59 -14.55
N LYS A 118 1.64 -11.41 -13.72
CA LYS A 118 1.98 -12.80 -14.07
C LYS A 118 0.92 -13.81 -13.67
N SER A 119 0.07 -13.49 -12.67
CA SER A 119 -0.72 -14.54 -12.03
C SER A 119 -2.15 -14.15 -11.68
N VAL A 120 -2.39 -12.99 -11.08
CA VAL A 120 -3.68 -12.70 -10.47
C VAL A 120 -4.10 -11.24 -10.64
N ALA A 121 -5.41 -11.01 -10.75
CA ALA A 121 -6.03 -9.71 -10.58
C ALA A 121 -7.19 -9.83 -9.59
N ILE A 122 -7.21 -8.97 -8.57
CA ILE A 122 -8.23 -8.95 -7.52
C ILE A 122 -8.82 -7.53 -7.44
N THR A 123 -10.14 -7.46 -7.29
CA THR A 123 -10.82 -6.20 -6.96
C THR A 123 -11.59 -6.37 -5.66
N SER A 124 -11.69 -5.32 -4.85
CA SER A 124 -12.41 -5.32 -3.58
C SER A 124 -12.85 -3.91 -3.16
N ASP A 125 -13.63 -3.82 -2.10
CA ASP A 125 -14.02 -2.54 -1.51
C ASP A 125 -12.89 -1.99 -0.62
N THR A 126 -12.26 -2.88 0.16
CA THR A 126 -11.14 -2.56 1.05
C THR A 126 -10.08 -3.66 0.99
N ALA A 127 -8.85 -3.32 1.42
CA ALA A 127 -7.82 -4.31 1.66
C ALA A 127 -6.87 -3.85 2.78
N VAL A 128 -6.28 -4.83 3.46
CA VAL A 128 -5.24 -4.63 4.48
C VAL A 128 -4.01 -5.43 4.09
N PHE A 129 -2.89 -4.76 3.97
CA PHE A 129 -1.61 -5.38 3.68
C PHE A 129 -0.75 -5.40 4.94
N ASN A 130 -0.29 -6.57 5.35
CA ASN A 130 0.76 -6.78 6.33
C ASN A 130 2.06 -7.10 5.59
N TRP A 131 2.99 -6.14 5.56
CA TRP A 131 4.24 -6.34 4.83
C TRP A 131 5.29 -7.17 5.58
N GLN A 132 5.11 -7.41 6.88
CA GLN A 132 5.96 -8.35 7.60
C GLN A 132 5.66 -9.78 7.13
N ASP A 133 4.39 -10.12 7.04
CA ASP A 133 3.92 -11.47 6.69
C ASP A 133 3.74 -11.66 5.17
N LYS A 134 3.87 -10.56 4.39
CA LYS A 134 3.63 -10.53 2.94
C LYS A 134 2.20 -10.92 2.55
N ILE A 135 1.24 -10.70 3.43
CA ILE A 135 -0.16 -11.08 3.26
C ILE A 135 -1.01 -9.85 2.96
N VAL A 136 -1.91 -9.99 2.00
CA VAL A 136 -2.99 -9.03 1.74
C VAL A 136 -4.32 -9.73 1.99
N ASP A 137 -5.13 -9.11 2.83
CA ASP A 137 -6.53 -9.46 3.03
C ASP A 137 -7.41 -8.48 2.26
N PHE A 138 -8.25 -8.99 1.37
CA PHE A 138 -9.22 -8.23 0.59
C PHE A 138 -10.60 -8.49 1.12
N TYR A 139 -11.40 -7.43 1.33
CA TYR A 139 -12.72 -7.50 1.96
C TYR A 139 -13.80 -6.77 1.14
N GLY A 140 -15.06 -7.16 1.40
CA GLY A 140 -16.25 -6.63 0.76
C GLY A 140 -16.59 -7.41 -0.50
N THR A 141 -17.02 -6.74 -1.55
CA THR A 141 -17.31 -7.38 -2.83
C THR A 141 -15.98 -7.71 -3.53
N VAL A 142 -15.47 -8.93 -3.29
CA VAL A 142 -14.15 -9.33 -3.80
C VAL A 142 -14.32 -10.20 -5.04
N THR A 143 -13.71 -9.77 -6.16
CA THR A 143 -13.62 -10.60 -7.38
C THR A 143 -12.17 -10.97 -7.68
N ILE A 144 -11.96 -12.13 -8.26
CA ILE A 144 -10.63 -12.63 -8.62
C ILE A 144 -10.59 -13.17 -10.03
N LYS A 145 -9.53 -12.83 -10.75
CA LYS A 145 -9.13 -13.48 -12.01
C LYS A 145 -7.77 -14.09 -11.79
N ALA A 146 -7.73 -15.41 -11.67
CA ALA A 146 -6.50 -16.16 -11.47
C ALA A 146 -6.00 -16.76 -12.78
N GLY A 147 -4.72 -16.57 -13.07
CA GLY A 147 -4.02 -17.24 -14.15
C GLY A 147 -3.54 -18.64 -13.74
N LYS A 148 -3.03 -19.40 -14.70
CA LYS A 148 -2.57 -20.80 -14.49
C LYS A 148 -1.39 -20.94 -13.50
N LYS A 149 -0.73 -19.84 -13.14
CA LYS A 149 0.48 -19.86 -12.31
C LYS A 149 0.22 -19.56 -10.83
N VAL A 150 -0.98 -19.06 -10.48
CA VAL A 150 -1.31 -18.83 -9.07
C VAL A 150 -1.47 -20.16 -8.36
N SER A 151 -0.87 -20.30 -7.19
CA SER A 151 -1.03 -21.46 -6.34
C SER A 151 -2.20 -21.28 -5.37
N LEU A 152 -2.79 -22.38 -4.94
CA LEU A 152 -3.86 -22.42 -3.94
C LEU A 152 -3.36 -23.16 -2.70
N ALA A 153 -3.75 -22.72 -1.52
CA ALA A 153 -3.54 -23.50 -0.30
C ALA A 153 -4.40 -24.77 -0.30
N ASP A 154 -4.04 -25.75 0.53
CA ASP A 154 -4.77 -26.99 0.66
C ASP A 154 -6.24 -26.73 1.04
N GLY A 155 -7.16 -27.36 0.32
CA GLY A 155 -8.59 -27.18 0.52
C GLY A 155 -9.21 -25.94 -0.11
N VAL A 156 -8.41 -24.97 -0.60
CA VAL A 156 -8.89 -23.77 -1.29
C VAL A 156 -9.26 -24.10 -2.73
N LYS A 157 -10.47 -23.72 -3.17
CA LYS A 157 -10.96 -23.94 -4.53
C LYS A 157 -11.55 -22.65 -5.09
N LEU A 158 -11.17 -22.30 -6.31
CA LEU A 158 -11.79 -21.22 -7.07
C LEU A 158 -13.09 -21.73 -7.71
N ASP A 159 -14.18 -21.69 -6.96
CA ASP A 159 -15.48 -22.21 -7.35
C ASP A 159 -16.57 -21.12 -7.48
N GLY A 160 -16.19 -19.86 -7.33
CA GLY A 160 -17.07 -18.71 -7.40
C GLY A 160 -16.52 -17.60 -8.27
N LYS A 161 -17.38 -16.60 -8.51
CA LYS A 161 -17.02 -15.36 -9.20
C LYS A 161 -16.80 -14.22 -8.21
N GLU A 162 -17.40 -14.32 -7.04
CA GLU A 162 -17.44 -13.29 -6.00
C GLU A 162 -17.28 -13.92 -4.61
N TYR A 163 -16.53 -13.26 -3.77
CA TYR A 163 -16.22 -13.64 -2.40
C TYR A 163 -16.41 -12.45 -1.49
N GLN A 164 -16.51 -12.65 -0.19
CA GLN A 164 -16.51 -11.60 0.83
C GLN A 164 -15.12 -11.36 1.40
N HIS A 165 -14.25 -12.36 1.31
CA HIS A 165 -12.87 -12.28 1.76
C HIS A 165 -11.95 -13.13 0.86
N ILE A 166 -10.78 -12.57 0.57
CA ILE A 166 -9.66 -13.27 -0.06
C ILE A 166 -8.39 -12.93 0.70
N GLN A 167 -7.64 -13.95 1.12
CA GLN A 167 -6.31 -13.80 1.65
C GLN A 167 -5.27 -14.28 0.64
N TYR A 168 -4.29 -13.43 0.35
CA TYR A 168 -3.27 -13.68 -0.67
C TYR A 168 -1.88 -13.38 -0.16
N ASN A 169 -0.95 -14.33 -0.31
CA ASN A 169 0.48 -14.13 -0.07
C ASN A 169 1.15 -13.64 -1.35
N VAL A 170 1.69 -12.41 -1.31
CA VAL A 170 2.29 -11.76 -2.49
C VAL A 170 3.67 -12.28 -2.85
N GLU A 171 4.42 -12.85 -1.90
CA GLU A 171 5.74 -13.40 -2.11
C GLU A 171 5.66 -14.81 -2.72
N GLU A 172 4.77 -15.66 -2.18
CA GLU A 172 4.55 -17.02 -2.67
C GLU A 172 3.66 -17.09 -3.90
N ASP A 173 3.00 -15.99 -4.28
CA ASP A 173 1.98 -15.94 -5.33
C ASP A 173 0.87 -16.98 -5.09
N LYS A 174 0.34 -16.97 -3.85
CA LYS A 174 -0.55 -18.02 -3.35
C LYS A 174 -1.80 -17.45 -2.71
N ILE A 175 -2.95 -18.01 -3.06
CA ILE A 175 -4.22 -17.75 -2.39
C ILE A 175 -4.30 -18.67 -1.17
N LEU A 176 -4.43 -18.07 0.01
CA LEU A 176 -4.44 -18.76 1.31
C LEU A 176 -5.87 -19.08 1.77
N ALA A 177 -6.82 -18.17 1.52
CA ALA A 177 -8.22 -18.34 1.90
C ALA A 177 -9.15 -17.67 0.89
N LEU A 178 -10.37 -18.23 0.77
CA LEU A 178 -11.48 -17.73 -0.05
C LEU A 178 -12.78 -17.97 0.71
N ASP A 179 -13.45 -16.89 1.14
CA ASP A 179 -14.67 -16.97 1.91
C ASP A 179 -15.83 -16.28 1.17
N LYS A 180 -16.94 -16.99 1.00
CA LYS A 180 -18.17 -16.47 0.39
C LYS A 180 -19.05 -15.75 1.39
N THR A 181 -18.87 -16.06 2.67
CA THR A 181 -19.54 -15.42 3.80
C THR A 181 -18.47 -15.08 4.82
N PHE A 182 -18.23 -13.81 5.06
CA PHE A 182 -17.22 -13.34 5.99
C PHE A 182 -17.70 -12.03 6.63
N ASP A 183 -17.62 -11.97 7.94
CA ASP A 183 -17.87 -10.72 8.67
C ASP A 183 -16.58 -9.88 8.64
N ALA A 184 -16.54 -8.96 7.68
CA ALA A 184 -15.34 -8.19 7.44
C ALA A 184 -15.08 -7.24 8.62
N PRO A 185 -13.83 -7.16 9.10
CA PRO A 185 -13.47 -6.16 10.11
C PRO A 185 -13.71 -4.76 9.55
N GLU A 186 -14.16 -3.85 10.38
CA GLU A 186 -14.26 -2.44 10.00
C GLU A 186 -12.84 -1.89 9.73
N VAL A 187 -12.54 -1.64 8.46
CA VAL A 187 -11.28 -1.03 8.04
C VAL A 187 -11.41 0.47 8.18
N ASN A 188 -11.14 0.98 9.37
CA ASN A 188 -11.18 2.42 9.63
C ASN A 188 -9.89 3.08 9.11
N ILE A 189 -10.04 3.88 8.06
CA ILE A 189 -8.98 4.79 7.60
C ILE A 189 -9.33 6.17 8.19
N PRO A 190 -8.52 6.66 9.15
CA PRO A 190 -8.75 7.97 9.73
C PRO A 190 -8.83 9.04 8.65
N SER A 191 -9.61 10.08 8.91
CA SER A 191 -9.59 11.27 8.06
C SER A 191 -8.20 11.91 8.10
N VAL A 192 -7.83 12.56 7.02
CA VAL A 192 -6.57 13.32 6.92
C VAL A 192 -6.55 14.47 7.94
N ASP A 193 -7.72 14.90 8.42
CA ASP A 193 -7.89 15.99 9.37
C ASP A 193 -7.92 15.56 10.84
N ASP A 194 -7.97 14.24 11.11
CA ASP A 194 -7.88 13.64 12.46
C ASP A 194 -6.39 13.40 12.83
#